data_d19910eed170c6d69d41c61a4cb2de89
#
_entry.id   d19910eed170c6d69d41c61a4cb2de89
#
_cell.length_a   1.000
_cell.length_b   1.000
_cell.length_c   1.000
_cell.angle_alpha   90.00
_cell.angle_beta   90.00
_cell.angle_gamma   90.00
#
_symmetry.space_group_name_H-M   'P 1'
#
loop_
_entity.id
_entity.type
_entity.pdbx_description
1 polymer ?
#
loop_
_entity_poly.entity_id
_entity_poly.type
_entity_poly.pdbx_seq_one_letter_code
_entity_poly.pdbx_strand_id
1 'polypeptide(L)'
;MMEEQKKMSLMQRWKNLLRRCGGERVFVALFLVLAMAAGFLGTILLPKEEFSENENRMLETLDTVDGEAILSGSMMDNVENYMCDHFPLRSFFITLNTELNLAMGKKDSGGNYSNRPAEGGVYFGENGHLYEVLLDDQTGVFAKNCQALADFGENAGVPLTIVPVPSGAQEQKEYLPAFAVEHDQREELQALQQATEGKTDTQVVDLFDTLDLKNGDFYYKTDHHWNLLGAFTAYQALGDVLGYTPLSQDSIQWEKVEQPFYGTLYSKAITFGQQPDDFYLPHFEGEEAITQTLVTGDVKDSLYWDEYLTQKDKYTSFLGGNHACDVI
;
A
#
# COMPACT_ATOMS: atom_id res chain seq x y z
N MET A 1 57.54 18.55 -23.07
CA MET A 1 56.16 17.97 -23.12
C MET A 1 55.22 18.59 -22.06
N MET A 2 55.61 18.78 -20.82
CA MET A 2 54.74 19.42 -19.80
C MET A 2 54.60 20.95 -19.93
N GLU A 3 55.52 21.66 -20.54
CA GLU A 3 55.46 23.11 -20.78
C GLU A 3 54.61 23.53 -21.95
N GLU A 4 54.47 22.70 -22.98
CA GLU A 4 53.59 22.97 -24.13
C GLU A 4 52.09 22.84 -23.81
N GLN A 5 51.73 22.01 -22.82
CA GLN A 5 50.33 21.88 -22.39
C GLN A 5 49.79 23.12 -21.66
N LYS A 6 50.69 23.99 -21.13
CA LYS A 6 50.31 25.21 -20.41
C LYS A 6 49.79 26.34 -21.33
N LYS A 7 50.06 26.26 -22.63
CA LYS A 7 49.73 27.31 -23.60
C LYS A 7 48.53 27.02 -24.49
N MET A 8 47.92 25.81 -24.37
CA MET A 8 46.73 25.50 -25.18
C MET A 8 45.49 26.18 -24.66
N SER A 9 44.69 26.81 -25.56
CA SER A 9 43.43 27.36 -25.19
C SER A 9 42.46 26.26 -24.73
N LEU A 10 41.48 26.60 -23.88
CA LEU A 10 40.42 25.65 -23.41
C LEU A 10 39.80 24.91 -24.59
N MET A 11 39.57 25.60 -25.70
CA MET A 11 38.97 25.01 -26.92
C MET A 11 39.90 23.99 -27.56
N GLN A 12 41.20 24.19 -27.56
CA GLN A 12 42.17 23.21 -28.09
C GLN A 12 42.29 21.98 -27.19
N ARG A 13 42.19 22.16 -25.86
CA ARG A 13 42.12 21.04 -24.91
C ARG A 13 40.90 20.20 -25.12
N TRP A 14 39.72 20.82 -25.32
CA TRP A 14 38.47 20.12 -25.67
C TRP A 14 38.56 19.36 -26.98
N LYS A 15 39.08 19.98 -28.05
CA LYS A 15 39.27 19.31 -29.33
C LYS A 15 40.19 18.09 -29.24
N ASN A 16 41.25 18.18 -28.44
CA ASN A 16 42.16 17.05 -28.23
C ASN A 16 41.52 15.93 -27.38
N LEU A 17 40.70 16.30 -26.38
CA LEU A 17 39.92 15.34 -25.57
C LEU A 17 38.88 14.60 -26.45
N LEU A 18 38.15 15.32 -27.26
CA LEU A 18 37.18 14.75 -28.23
C LEU A 18 37.85 13.77 -29.21
N ARG A 19 39.06 14.10 -29.70
CA ARG A 19 39.82 13.23 -30.60
C ARG A 19 40.35 11.96 -29.90
N ARG A 20 40.74 12.07 -28.62
CA ARG A 20 41.31 10.96 -27.83
C ARG A 20 40.27 9.99 -27.31
N CYS A 21 39.10 10.50 -26.90
CA CYS A 21 38.05 9.68 -26.24
C CYS A 21 36.98 9.15 -27.21
N GLY A 22 37.00 9.58 -28.49
CA GLY A 22 35.90 9.34 -29.42
C GLY A 22 34.72 10.28 -29.12
N GLY A 23 34.18 10.95 -30.15
CA GLY A 23 33.11 11.95 -29.97
C GLY A 23 31.87 11.43 -29.25
N GLU A 24 31.51 10.16 -29.49
CA GLU A 24 30.37 9.49 -28.86
C GLU A 24 30.49 9.37 -27.34
N ARG A 25 31.69 8.98 -26.83
CA ARG A 25 31.91 8.84 -25.38
C ARG A 25 31.86 10.19 -24.66
N VAL A 26 32.38 11.24 -25.30
CA VAL A 26 32.31 12.59 -24.73
C VAL A 26 30.88 13.11 -24.76
N PHE A 27 30.12 12.83 -25.83
CA PHE A 27 28.71 13.18 -25.91
C PHE A 27 27.91 12.50 -24.78
N VAL A 28 28.05 11.20 -24.57
CA VAL A 28 27.39 10.47 -23.47
C VAL A 28 27.76 11.06 -22.11
N ALA A 29 29.06 11.32 -21.87
CA ALA A 29 29.52 11.91 -20.61
C ALA A 29 28.92 13.29 -20.36
N LEU A 30 28.89 14.14 -21.39
CA LEU A 30 28.29 15.48 -21.29
C LEU A 30 26.77 15.40 -21.07
N PHE A 31 26.11 14.50 -21.79
CA PHE A 31 24.67 14.27 -21.61
C PHE A 31 24.36 13.86 -20.17
N LEU A 32 25.08 12.90 -19.58
CA LEU A 32 24.90 12.46 -18.21
C LEU A 32 25.14 13.60 -17.21
N VAL A 33 26.23 14.37 -17.37
CA VAL A 33 26.54 15.51 -16.50
C VAL A 33 25.43 16.57 -16.58
N LEU A 34 24.94 16.87 -17.77
CA LEU A 34 23.87 17.86 -17.96
C LEU A 34 22.54 17.34 -17.39
N ALA A 35 22.22 16.06 -17.58
CA ALA A 35 21.02 15.44 -17.01
C ALA A 35 21.06 15.46 -15.48
N MET A 36 22.19 15.10 -14.86
CA MET A 36 22.37 15.19 -13.42
C MET A 36 22.26 16.63 -12.89
N ALA A 37 22.89 17.59 -13.59
CA ALA A 37 22.78 19.00 -13.23
C ALA A 37 21.35 19.52 -13.35
N ALA A 38 20.63 19.14 -14.40
CA ALA A 38 19.23 19.50 -14.59
C ALA A 38 18.35 18.89 -13.50
N GLY A 39 18.56 17.61 -13.13
CA GLY A 39 17.89 16.97 -12.02
C GLY A 39 18.11 17.71 -10.71
N PHE A 40 19.38 17.97 -10.36
CA PHE A 40 19.73 18.69 -9.15
C PHE A 40 19.13 20.11 -9.09
N LEU A 41 19.26 20.88 -10.19
CA LEU A 41 18.66 22.22 -10.27
C LEU A 41 17.12 22.14 -10.21
N GLY A 42 16.51 21.15 -10.84
CA GLY A 42 15.07 20.93 -10.76
C GLY A 42 14.62 20.65 -9.33
N THR A 43 15.36 19.82 -8.58
CA THR A 43 15.06 19.57 -7.17
C THR A 43 15.13 20.86 -6.33
N ILE A 44 15.94 21.83 -6.69
CA ILE A 44 16.03 23.11 -5.95
C ILE A 44 14.95 24.10 -6.39
N LEU A 45 14.70 24.20 -7.69
CA LEU A 45 13.94 25.31 -8.29
C LEU A 45 12.45 25.01 -8.50
N LEU A 46 12.04 23.75 -8.65
CA LEU A 46 10.64 23.40 -8.87
C LEU A 46 9.83 23.50 -7.58
N PRO A 47 8.52 23.79 -7.68
CA PRO A 47 7.61 23.74 -6.54
C PRO A 47 7.68 22.37 -5.83
N LYS A 48 7.51 22.39 -4.50
CA LYS A 48 7.52 21.20 -3.67
C LYS A 48 6.11 20.78 -3.32
N GLU A 49 5.87 19.50 -3.40
CA GLU A 49 4.67 18.88 -2.87
C GLU A 49 4.99 18.35 -1.47
N GLU A 50 4.06 18.46 -0.55
CA GLU A 50 4.20 17.91 0.80
C GLU A 50 3.72 16.45 0.86
N PHE A 51 2.84 16.07 -0.05
CA PHE A 51 2.24 14.75 -0.11
C PHE A 51 2.33 14.17 -1.53
N SER A 52 2.68 12.90 -1.63
CA SER A 52 2.68 12.16 -2.89
C SER A 52 1.37 11.38 -3.03
N GLU A 53 0.48 11.83 -3.91
CA GLU A 53 -0.75 11.12 -4.25
C GLU A 53 -0.48 9.69 -4.76
N ASN A 54 0.56 9.51 -5.58
CA ASN A 54 0.89 8.22 -6.15
C ASN A 54 1.39 7.22 -5.09
N GLU A 55 2.25 7.67 -4.16
CA GLU A 55 2.84 6.82 -3.13
C GLU A 55 2.00 6.78 -1.84
N ASN A 56 0.98 7.63 -1.75
CA ASN A 56 0.09 7.79 -0.58
C ASN A 56 0.88 8.02 0.72
N ARG A 57 1.83 8.95 0.68
CA ARG A 57 2.66 9.30 1.84
C ARG A 57 3.10 10.76 1.84
N MET A 58 3.42 11.27 3.02
CA MET A 58 4.11 12.54 3.16
C MET A 58 5.51 12.42 2.56
N LEU A 59 5.93 13.48 1.84
CA LEU A 59 7.28 13.62 1.31
C LEU A 59 8.19 14.26 2.36
N GLU A 60 9.47 13.92 2.30
CA GLU A 60 10.46 14.39 3.24
C GLU A 60 10.61 15.91 3.20
N THR A 61 10.74 16.54 4.36
CA THR A 61 11.03 17.97 4.49
C THR A 61 12.47 18.16 4.99
N LEU A 62 13.09 19.29 4.64
CA LEU A 62 14.43 19.58 5.19
C LEU A 62 14.32 20.00 6.65
N ASP A 63 15.00 19.27 7.50
CA ASP A 63 15.13 19.59 8.91
C ASP A 63 15.97 20.83 9.16
N THR A 64 15.78 21.44 10.32
CA THR A 64 16.67 22.51 10.77
C THR A 64 18.06 21.95 11.04
N VAL A 65 19.08 22.63 10.51
CA VAL A 65 20.48 22.23 10.72
C VAL A 65 20.85 22.41 12.17
N ASP A 66 21.23 21.33 12.85
CA ASP A 66 21.84 21.37 14.17
C ASP A 66 23.14 20.56 14.24
N GLY A 67 23.94 20.81 15.29
CA GLY A 67 25.25 20.17 15.41
C GLY A 67 25.19 18.68 15.75
N GLU A 68 24.15 18.23 16.43
CA GLU A 68 23.94 16.81 16.79
C GLU A 68 23.51 16.00 15.57
N ALA A 69 22.61 16.55 14.74
CA ALA A 69 22.20 15.94 13.49
C ALA A 69 23.36 15.77 12.50
N ILE A 70 24.30 16.74 12.45
CA ILE A 70 25.48 16.61 11.61
C ILE A 70 26.44 15.52 12.14
N LEU A 71 26.66 15.46 13.44
CA LEU A 71 27.60 14.50 14.05
C LEU A 71 27.04 13.06 14.02
N SER A 72 25.74 12.88 14.16
CA SER A 72 25.08 11.57 14.07
C SER A 72 24.94 11.06 12.62
N GLY A 73 25.03 11.93 11.63
CA GLY A 73 24.78 11.63 10.23
C GLY A 73 23.30 11.74 9.81
N SER A 74 22.36 11.94 10.72
CA SER A 74 20.92 12.03 10.41
C SER A 74 20.57 13.17 9.46
N MET A 75 21.36 14.27 9.50
CA MET A 75 21.21 15.37 8.54
C MET A 75 21.49 14.93 7.10
N MET A 76 22.47 14.04 6.89
CA MET A 76 22.78 13.53 5.55
C MET A 76 21.66 12.62 5.05
N ASP A 77 21.11 11.77 5.90
CA ASP A 77 19.98 10.90 5.57
C ASP A 77 18.74 11.75 5.22
N ASN A 78 18.45 12.79 5.99
CA ASN A 78 17.35 13.73 5.70
C ASN A 78 17.55 14.44 4.35
N VAL A 79 18.75 14.94 4.07
CA VAL A 79 19.06 15.58 2.77
C VAL A 79 18.95 14.60 1.62
N GLU A 80 19.41 13.34 1.78
CA GLU A 80 19.30 12.30 0.76
C GLU A 80 17.83 11.97 0.48
N ASN A 81 17.04 11.73 1.52
CA ASN A 81 15.61 11.43 1.40
C ASN A 81 14.86 12.59 0.74
N TYR A 82 15.13 13.83 1.18
CA TYR A 82 14.56 15.03 0.56
C TYR A 82 14.90 15.13 -0.93
N MET A 83 16.17 14.92 -1.29
CA MET A 83 16.59 14.96 -2.70
C MET A 83 15.93 13.87 -3.53
N CYS A 84 15.78 12.67 -2.97
CA CYS A 84 15.09 11.57 -3.61
C CYS A 84 13.59 11.86 -3.80
N ASP A 85 12.93 12.41 -2.79
CA ASP A 85 11.51 12.68 -2.81
C ASP A 85 11.11 13.80 -3.77
N HIS A 86 11.95 14.83 -3.86
CA HIS A 86 11.69 16.00 -4.72
C HIS A 86 12.44 15.97 -6.05
N PHE A 87 12.99 14.81 -6.43
CA PHE A 87 13.66 14.68 -7.72
C PHE A 87 12.65 14.85 -8.88
N PRO A 88 12.95 15.68 -9.89
CA PRO A 88 12.05 15.88 -11.02
C PRO A 88 11.68 14.58 -11.71
N LEU A 89 10.40 14.40 -12.03
CA LEU A 89 9.88 13.17 -12.66
C LEU A 89 10.10 11.90 -11.82
N ARG A 90 10.20 12.01 -10.50
CA ARG A 90 10.41 10.87 -9.59
C ARG A 90 9.44 9.71 -9.89
N SER A 91 8.13 9.98 -9.94
CA SER A 91 7.12 8.95 -10.19
C SER A 91 7.34 8.23 -11.52
N PHE A 92 7.76 8.95 -12.58
CA PHE A 92 8.11 8.33 -13.85
C PHE A 92 9.31 7.38 -13.73
N PHE A 93 10.36 7.77 -13.01
CA PHE A 93 11.53 6.92 -12.83
C PHE A 93 11.25 5.70 -11.96
N ILE A 94 10.42 5.84 -10.92
CA ILE A 94 9.95 4.70 -10.11
C ILE A 94 9.18 3.73 -10.98
N THR A 95 8.18 4.21 -11.74
CA THR A 95 7.39 3.38 -12.64
C THR A 95 8.26 2.70 -13.70
N LEU A 96 9.17 3.45 -14.34
CA LEU A 96 10.10 2.88 -15.32
C LEU A 96 10.98 1.78 -14.72
N ASN A 97 11.49 1.97 -13.50
CA ASN A 97 12.25 0.94 -12.79
C ASN A 97 11.40 -0.31 -12.53
N THR A 98 10.16 -0.15 -12.11
CA THR A 98 9.21 -1.25 -11.92
C THR A 98 8.99 -2.02 -13.23
N GLU A 99 8.72 -1.31 -14.33
CA GLU A 99 8.53 -1.92 -15.66
C GLU A 99 9.76 -2.68 -16.16
N LEU A 100 10.95 -2.12 -15.94
CA LEU A 100 12.20 -2.80 -16.29
C LEU A 100 12.41 -4.08 -15.48
N ASN A 101 12.10 -4.05 -14.19
CA ASN A 101 12.16 -5.23 -13.33
C ASN A 101 11.16 -6.30 -13.78
N LEU A 102 9.92 -5.90 -14.11
CA LEU A 102 8.92 -6.82 -14.67
C LEU A 102 9.35 -7.43 -15.99
N ALA A 103 9.93 -6.62 -16.90
CA ALA A 103 10.46 -7.09 -18.17
C ALA A 103 11.64 -8.07 -18.00
N MET A 104 12.40 -7.94 -16.93
CA MET A 104 13.46 -8.89 -16.55
C MET A 104 12.94 -10.13 -15.81
N GLY A 105 11.62 -10.26 -15.62
CA GLY A 105 10.99 -11.41 -14.97
C GLY A 105 10.87 -11.29 -13.46
N LYS A 106 11.25 -10.17 -12.85
CA LYS A 106 11.03 -9.93 -11.42
C LYS A 106 9.56 -9.59 -11.19
N LYS A 107 8.85 -10.43 -10.45
CA LYS A 107 7.42 -10.30 -10.17
C LYS A 107 7.10 -9.86 -8.74
N ASP A 108 8.03 -9.17 -8.10
CA ASP A 108 7.84 -8.55 -6.78
C ASP A 108 8.37 -7.11 -6.77
N SER A 109 7.74 -6.26 -5.98
CA SER A 109 8.21 -4.91 -5.67
C SER A 109 8.89 -4.92 -4.31
N GLY A 110 10.05 -4.34 -4.25
CA GLY A 110 10.76 -4.23 -2.99
C GLY A 110 11.57 -5.49 -2.66
N GLY A 111 12.44 -5.32 -1.77
CA GLY A 111 13.42 -6.30 -1.39
C GLY A 111 14.80 -5.85 -1.79
N ASN A 112 15.63 -5.72 -0.79
CA ASN A 112 17.06 -5.69 -0.99
C ASN A 112 17.45 -6.90 -1.84
N TYR A 113 18.51 -6.81 -2.59
CA TYR A 113 19.11 -7.87 -3.43
C TYR A 113 19.48 -9.16 -2.68
N SER A 114 19.06 -9.34 -1.44
CA SER A 114 19.05 -10.62 -0.73
C SER A 114 17.87 -11.43 -1.24
N ASN A 115 18.08 -12.69 -1.56
CA ASN A 115 17.17 -13.68 -2.17
C ASN A 115 15.84 -13.92 -1.40
N ARG A 116 15.33 -12.93 -0.69
CA ARG A 116 14.03 -12.96 0.01
C ARG A 116 13.23 -11.74 -0.38
N PRO A 117 11.94 -11.89 -0.70
CA PRO A 117 11.03 -10.76 -0.82
C PRO A 117 11.02 -9.98 0.50
N ALA A 118 10.90 -8.65 0.43
CA ALA A 118 10.83 -7.85 1.64
C ALA A 118 9.43 -7.96 2.24
N GLU A 119 9.37 -8.07 3.55
CA GLU A 119 8.14 -7.86 4.30
C GLU A 119 7.50 -6.52 3.89
N GLY A 120 6.19 -6.52 3.62
CA GLY A 120 5.48 -5.35 3.10
C GLY A 120 5.74 -5.02 1.64
N GLY A 121 6.48 -5.88 0.89
CA GLY A 121 6.57 -5.85 -0.56
C GLY A 121 5.27 -6.27 -1.23
N VAL A 122 5.24 -6.16 -2.57
CA VAL A 122 4.06 -6.47 -3.37
C VAL A 122 4.44 -7.47 -4.46
N TYR A 123 3.68 -8.54 -4.61
CA TYR A 123 3.74 -9.42 -5.77
C TYR A 123 2.87 -8.88 -6.91
N PHE A 124 3.40 -8.96 -8.12
CA PHE A 124 2.64 -8.75 -9.36
C PHE A 124 2.06 -10.09 -9.80
N GLY A 125 0.82 -10.32 -9.43
CA GLY A 125 0.07 -11.51 -9.76
C GLY A 125 -0.50 -11.50 -11.18
N GLU A 126 -1.34 -12.50 -11.47
CA GLU A 126 -2.04 -12.60 -12.74
C GLU A 126 -3.26 -11.64 -12.78
N ASN A 127 -3.77 -11.39 -13.98
CA ASN A 127 -4.97 -10.58 -14.23
C ASN A 127 -4.95 -9.15 -13.63
N GLY A 128 -3.74 -8.60 -13.39
CA GLY A 128 -3.55 -7.27 -12.81
C GLY A 128 -3.75 -7.21 -11.29
N HIS A 129 -3.81 -8.35 -10.61
CA HIS A 129 -3.86 -8.39 -9.16
C HIS A 129 -2.49 -8.13 -8.55
N LEU A 130 -2.49 -7.33 -7.51
CA LEU A 130 -1.34 -7.08 -6.64
C LEU A 130 -1.60 -7.77 -5.30
N TYR A 131 -0.57 -8.36 -4.70
CA TYR A 131 -0.70 -9.06 -3.43
C TYR A 131 0.40 -8.65 -2.48
N GLU A 132 0.09 -8.61 -1.19
CA GLU A 132 1.12 -8.44 -0.16
C GLU A 132 2.07 -9.63 -0.12
N VAL A 133 3.34 -9.33 0.14
CA VAL A 133 4.31 -10.35 0.51
C VAL A 133 4.10 -10.69 1.99
N LEU A 134 3.50 -11.82 2.24
CA LEU A 134 3.30 -12.37 3.59
C LEU A 134 4.43 -13.31 3.93
N LEU A 135 4.95 -13.22 5.14
CA LEU A 135 6.03 -14.06 5.66
C LEU A 135 5.61 -14.69 6.98
N ASP A 136 6.07 -15.90 7.21
CA ASP A 136 5.84 -16.59 8.48
C ASP A 136 6.47 -15.83 9.65
N ASP A 137 5.75 -15.78 10.78
CA ASP A 137 6.27 -15.21 12.01
C ASP A 137 7.44 -16.03 12.57
N GLN A 138 8.63 -15.48 12.47
CA GLN A 138 9.86 -16.06 13.01
C GLN A 138 10.13 -15.66 14.47
N THR A 139 9.29 -14.78 15.02
CA THR A 139 9.52 -14.19 16.36
C THR A 139 8.67 -14.81 17.47
N GLY A 140 7.63 -15.54 17.10
CA GLY A 140 6.61 -16.08 17.99
C GLY A 140 5.67 -15.02 18.56
N VAL A 141 5.62 -13.84 17.97
CA VAL A 141 4.69 -12.76 18.38
C VAL A 141 3.26 -13.16 18.05
N PHE A 142 3.02 -13.81 16.91
CA PHE A 142 1.68 -14.26 16.52
C PHE A 142 1.07 -15.20 17.59
N ALA A 143 1.79 -16.21 18.02
CA ALA A 143 1.32 -17.12 19.06
C ALA A 143 1.04 -16.43 20.40
N LYS A 144 1.86 -15.43 20.77
CA LYS A 144 1.61 -14.59 21.96
C LYS A 144 0.35 -13.75 21.82
N ASN A 145 0.10 -13.21 20.63
CA ASN A 145 -1.11 -12.43 20.34
C ASN A 145 -2.37 -13.32 20.40
N CYS A 146 -2.31 -14.54 19.86
CA CYS A 146 -3.41 -15.50 19.99
C CYS A 146 -3.74 -15.79 21.46
N GLN A 147 -2.72 -16.01 22.28
CA GLN A 147 -2.90 -16.23 23.72
C GLN A 147 -3.47 -14.99 24.42
N ALA A 148 -2.97 -13.80 24.08
CA ALA A 148 -3.48 -12.55 24.66
C ALA A 148 -4.95 -12.30 24.30
N LEU A 149 -5.39 -12.62 23.08
CA LEU A 149 -6.80 -12.55 22.68
C LEU A 149 -7.65 -13.56 23.46
N ALA A 150 -7.17 -14.79 23.64
CA ALA A 150 -7.86 -15.81 24.44
C ALA A 150 -8.02 -15.37 25.90
N ASP A 151 -6.94 -14.84 26.50
CA ASP A 151 -6.95 -14.34 27.89
C ASP A 151 -7.86 -13.09 28.03
N PHE A 152 -7.88 -12.22 27.02
CA PHE A 152 -8.78 -11.06 26.99
C PHE A 152 -10.24 -11.51 26.99
N GLY A 153 -10.62 -12.45 26.10
CA GLY A 153 -11.98 -12.98 26.03
C GLY A 153 -12.44 -13.59 27.36
N GLU A 154 -11.57 -14.34 28.04
CA GLU A 154 -11.87 -14.92 29.35
C GLU A 154 -12.06 -13.86 30.44
N ASN A 155 -11.33 -12.76 30.39
CA ASN A 155 -11.32 -11.74 31.41
C ASN A 155 -12.28 -10.54 31.12
N ALA A 156 -12.78 -10.42 29.90
CA ALA A 156 -13.62 -9.28 29.48
C ALA A 156 -14.99 -9.26 30.17
N GLY A 157 -15.51 -10.42 30.58
CA GLY A 157 -16.84 -10.55 31.18
C GLY A 157 -18.00 -10.34 30.20
N VAL A 158 -17.70 -10.33 28.90
CA VAL A 158 -18.65 -10.22 27.77
C VAL A 158 -18.23 -11.19 26.67
N PRO A 159 -19.19 -11.70 25.87
CA PRO A 159 -18.85 -12.56 24.74
C PRO A 159 -17.90 -11.85 23.76
N LEU A 160 -16.85 -12.55 23.33
CA LEU A 160 -15.90 -12.11 22.33
C LEU A 160 -16.03 -12.94 21.05
N THR A 161 -16.28 -12.28 19.94
CA THR A 161 -16.24 -12.91 18.62
C THR A 161 -15.04 -12.38 17.86
N ILE A 162 -14.13 -13.28 17.48
CA ILE A 162 -12.93 -12.96 16.70
C ILE A 162 -13.18 -13.39 15.25
N VAL A 163 -12.99 -12.46 14.32
CA VAL A 163 -13.22 -12.68 12.89
C VAL A 163 -11.93 -12.45 12.12
N PRO A 164 -11.06 -13.46 11.98
CA PRO A 164 -9.87 -13.35 11.14
C PRO A 164 -10.30 -13.29 9.67
N VAL A 165 -9.92 -12.22 9.00
CA VAL A 165 -10.21 -12.06 7.57
C VAL A 165 -9.01 -12.56 6.77
N PRO A 166 -9.17 -13.58 5.91
CA PRO A 166 -8.09 -14.02 5.04
C PRO A 166 -7.67 -12.91 4.07
N SER A 167 -6.41 -12.86 3.71
CA SER A 167 -5.92 -11.92 2.70
C SER A 167 -6.25 -12.38 1.28
N GLY A 168 -6.22 -11.45 0.31
CA GLY A 168 -6.32 -11.80 -1.10
C GLY A 168 -5.22 -12.77 -1.55
N ALA A 169 -4.00 -12.64 -1.01
CA ALA A 169 -2.91 -13.58 -1.28
C ALA A 169 -3.22 -15.01 -0.81
N GLN A 170 -3.98 -15.17 0.26
CA GLN A 170 -4.42 -16.47 0.76
C GLN A 170 -5.50 -17.09 -0.11
N GLU A 171 -6.54 -16.35 -0.45
CA GLU A 171 -7.72 -16.90 -1.12
C GLU A 171 -7.58 -16.97 -2.65
N GLN A 172 -6.65 -16.20 -3.22
CA GLN A 172 -6.38 -16.14 -4.65
C GLN A 172 -4.98 -16.66 -4.99
N LYS A 173 -4.50 -17.69 -4.27
CA LYS A 173 -3.16 -18.28 -4.42
C LYS A 173 -2.81 -18.64 -5.87
N GLU A 174 -3.79 -18.99 -6.68
CA GLU A 174 -3.59 -19.35 -8.09
C GLU A 174 -3.12 -18.17 -8.96
N TYR A 175 -3.33 -16.94 -8.53
CA TYR A 175 -2.87 -15.73 -9.23
C TYR A 175 -1.49 -15.26 -8.78
N LEU A 176 -0.94 -15.84 -7.73
CA LEU A 176 0.40 -15.49 -7.26
C LEU A 176 1.47 -15.94 -8.27
N PRO A 177 2.59 -15.22 -8.37
CA PRO A 177 3.71 -15.69 -9.19
C PRO A 177 4.28 -17.01 -8.66
N ALA A 178 4.77 -17.88 -9.56
CA ALA A 178 5.22 -19.24 -9.25
C ALA A 178 6.35 -19.33 -8.19
N PHE A 179 7.02 -18.23 -7.89
CA PHE A 179 8.08 -18.16 -6.86
C PHE A 179 7.66 -17.37 -5.63
N ALA A 180 6.36 -17.04 -5.49
CA ALA A 180 5.87 -16.45 -4.26
C ALA A 180 6.21 -17.33 -3.05
N VAL A 181 6.58 -16.70 -1.95
CA VAL A 181 6.84 -17.45 -0.70
C VAL A 181 5.53 -18.08 -0.25
N GLU A 182 5.59 -19.36 0.08
CA GLU A 182 4.44 -20.04 0.68
C GLU A 182 4.21 -19.47 2.07
N HIS A 183 2.99 -19.02 2.31
CA HIS A 183 2.47 -18.61 3.60
C HIS A 183 1.03 -19.12 3.71
N ASP A 184 0.70 -19.83 4.78
CA ASP A 184 -0.63 -20.40 4.95
C ASP A 184 -1.35 -19.81 6.16
N GLN A 185 -2.22 -18.84 5.91
CA GLN A 185 -3.03 -18.23 6.97
C GLN A 185 -4.05 -19.20 7.60
N ARG A 186 -4.31 -20.36 6.99
CA ARG A 186 -5.13 -21.40 7.64
C ARG A 186 -4.40 -22.02 8.85
N GLU A 187 -3.07 -22.11 8.84
CA GLU A 187 -2.29 -22.51 9.99
C GLU A 187 -2.40 -21.47 11.12
N GLU A 188 -2.40 -20.19 10.77
CA GLU A 188 -2.63 -19.09 11.72
C GLU A 188 -4.03 -19.15 12.32
N LEU A 189 -5.07 -19.37 11.50
CA LEU A 189 -6.43 -19.57 11.98
C LEU A 189 -6.51 -20.75 12.95
N GLN A 190 -5.91 -21.88 12.61
CA GLN A 190 -5.86 -23.06 13.50
C GLN A 190 -5.17 -22.76 14.83
N ALA A 191 -4.07 -22.02 14.80
CA ALA A 191 -3.37 -21.62 16.03
C ALA A 191 -4.24 -20.73 16.92
N LEU A 192 -5.00 -19.81 16.34
CA LEU A 192 -5.95 -18.97 17.07
C LEU A 192 -7.11 -19.81 17.66
N GLN A 193 -7.68 -20.71 16.87
CA GLN A 193 -8.72 -21.63 17.35
C GLN A 193 -8.24 -22.50 18.50
N GLN A 194 -7.00 -23.03 18.44
CA GLN A 194 -6.40 -23.80 19.51
C GLN A 194 -6.18 -22.96 20.77
N ALA A 195 -5.71 -21.72 20.64
CA ALA A 195 -5.51 -20.83 21.78
C ALA A 195 -6.82 -20.48 22.51
N THR A 196 -7.93 -20.44 21.78
CA THR A 196 -9.27 -20.13 22.31
C THR A 196 -10.07 -21.40 22.68
N GLU A 197 -9.53 -22.60 22.47
CA GLU A 197 -10.20 -23.85 22.79
C GLU A 197 -10.55 -23.95 24.29
N GLY A 198 -11.81 -24.29 24.58
CA GLY A 198 -12.32 -24.37 25.97
C GLY A 198 -12.68 -23.01 26.61
N LYS A 199 -12.50 -21.90 25.93
CA LYS A 199 -12.98 -20.58 26.39
C LYS A 199 -14.47 -20.43 26.05
N THR A 200 -15.34 -20.37 27.07
CA THR A 200 -16.81 -20.41 26.86
C THR A 200 -17.38 -19.12 26.26
N ASP A 201 -16.72 -18.00 26.50
CA ASP A 201 -17.20 -16.67 26.08
C ASP A 201 -16.40 -16.13 24.86
N THR A 202 -15.58 -16.97 24.24
CA THR A 202 -14.78 -16.59 23.06
C THR A 202 -15.06 -17.54 21.91
N GLN A 203 -15.39 -17.00 20.73
CA GLN A 203 -15.54 -17.77 19.51
C GLN A 203 -14.71 -17.18 18.37
N VAL A 204 -14.21 -18.04 17.50
CA VAL A 204 -13.47 -17.67 16.29
C VAL A 204 -14.31 -18.06 15.08
N VAL A 205 -14.59 -17.10 14.21
CA VAL A 205 -15.36 -17.31 12.97
C VAL A 205 -14.41 -17.57 11.82
N ASP A 206 -14.61 -18.66 11.12
CA ASP A 206 -13.87 -19.01 9.91
C ASP A 206 -14.55 -18.42 8.67
N LEU A 207 -13.90 -17.50 7.97
CA LEU A 207 -14.36 -16.91 6.72
C LEU A 207 -13.61 -17.42 5.48
N PHE A 208 -12.63 -18.30 5.64
CA PHE A 208 -11.77 -18.75 4.54
C PHE A 208 -12.57 -19.45 3.43
N ASP A 209 -13.45 -20.37 3.79
CA ASP A 209 -14.28 -21.04 2.79
C ASP A 209 -15.40 -20.15 2.24
N THR A 210 -15.80 -19.14 3.00
CA THR A 210 -16.82 -18.15 2.59
C THR A 210 -16.26 -17.19 1.53
N LEU A 211 -15.03 -16.74 1.68
CA LEU A 211 -14.35 -15.78 0.82
C LEU A 211 -13.44 -16.43 -0.24
N ASP A 212 -13.52 -17.77 -0.42
CA ASP A 212 -12.80 -18.50 -1.46
C ASP A 212 -13.14 -17.95 -2.85
N LEU A 213 -12.15 -17.80 -3.71
CA LEU A 213 -12.27 -17.32 -5.10
C LEU A 213 -13.33 -18.09 -5.90
N LYS A 214 -13.61 -19.37 -5.58
CA LYS A 214 -14.66 -20.17 -6.22
C LYS A 214 -16.05 -19.59 -6.00
N ASN A 215 -16.26 -18.83 -4.92
CA ASN A 215 -17.54 -18.24 -4.57
C ASN A 215 -17.69 -16.81 -5.14
N GLY A 216 -16.60 -16.16 -5.50
CA GLY A 216 -16.61 -14.80 -6.07
C GLY A 216 -15.26 -14.11 -6.00
N ASP A 217 -15.16 -12.98 -6.66
CA ASP A 217 -13.99 -12.11 -6.57
C ASP A 217 -14.23 -11.09 -5.45
N PHE A 218 -13.71 -11.39 -4.28
CA PHE A 218 -13.96 -10.67 -3.03
C PHE A 218 -12.88 -9.66 -2.65
N TYR A 219 -11.84 -9.51 -3.47
CA TYR A 219 -10.70 -8.64 -3.16
C TYR A 219 -10.49 -7.60 -4.25
N TYR A 220 -9.98 -6.44 -3.84
CA TYR A 220 -9.50 -5.45 -4.79
C TYR A 220 -8.20 -5.95 -5.47
N LYS A 221 -7.98 -5.51 -6.71
CA LYS A 221 -6.76 -5.83 -7.45
C LYS A 221 -5.58 -4.97 -7.05
N THR A 222 -5.87 -3.75 -6.62
CA THR A 222 -4.85 -2.72 -6.34
C THR A 222 -4.71 -2.41 -4.85
N ASP A 223 -5.51 -3.08 -4.01
CA ASP A 223 -5.51 -2.92 -2.55
C ASP A 223 -5.41 -4.26 -1.82
N HIS A 224 -4.97 -4.24 -0.57
CA HIS A 224 -4.86 -5.46 0.24
C HIS A 224 -6.16 -5.85 0.93
N HIS A 225 -7.18 -5.01 0.90
CA HIS A 225 -8.46 -5.29 1.52
C HIS A 225 -9.38 -6.12 0.62
N TRP A 226 -10.33 -6.77 1.25
CA TRP A 226 -11.52 -7.24 0.55
C TRP A 226 -12.28 -6.06 -0.09
N ASN A 227 -13.01 -6.34 -1.17
CA ASN A 227 -13.90 -5.35 -1.77
C ASN A 227 -15.25 -5.31 -1.04
N LEU A 228 -16.16 -4.43 -1.46
CA LEU A 228 -17.46 -4.28 -0.80
C LEU A 228 -18.32 -5.55 -0.86
N LEU A 229 -18.18 -6.35 -1.92
CA LEU A 229 -18.89 -7.63 -2.02
C LEU A 229 -18.32 -8.63 -1.01
N GLY A 230 -17.02 -8.68 -0.81
CA GLY A 230 -16.37 -9.51 0.21
C GLY A 230 -16.82 -9.11 1.62
N ALA A 231 -16.80 -7.82 1.93
CA ALA A 231 -17.26 -7.31 3.22
C ALA A 231 -18.75 -7.63 3.46
N PHE A 232 -19.59 -7.47 2.45
CA PHE A 232 -21.02 -7.82 2.53
C PHE A 232 -21.25 -9.32 2.70
N THR A 233 -20.48 -10.16 2.02
CA THR A 233 -20.55 -11.62 2.16
C THR A 233 -20.17 -12.05 3.58
N ALA A 234 -19.12 -11.44 4.15
CA ALA A 234 -18.75 -11.65 5.54
C ALA A 234 -19.84 -11.19 6.52
N TYR A 235 -20.44 -10.00 6.28
CA TYR A 235 -21.59 -9.53 7.05
C TYR A 235 -22.74 -10.54 7.04
N GLN A 236 -23.05 -11.13 5.89
CA GLN A 236 -24.10 -12.15 5.80
C GLN A 236 -23.72 -13.42 6.60
N ALA A 237 -22.47 -13.87 6.53
CA ALA A 237 -22.00 -15.05 7.28
C ALA A 237 -22.01 -14.82 8.80
N LEU A 238 -21.84 -13.60 9.27
CA LEU A 238 -21.85 -13.24 10.68
C LEU A 238 -23.26 -13.19 11.29
N GLY A 239 -24.33 -13.14 10.49
CA GLY A 239 -25.69 -12.99 10.98
C GLY A 239 -26.09 -14.06 12.00
N ASP A 240 -25.86 -15.33 11.69
CA ASP A 240 -26.18 -16.47 12.58
C ASP A 240 -25.31 -16.45 13.85
N VAL A 241 -24.05 -16.01 13.74
CA VAL A 241 -23.09 -15.96 14.83
C VAL A 241 -23.42 -14.87 15.83
N LEU A 242 -23.81 -13.70 15.33
CA LEU A 242 -24.11 -12.50 16.14
C LEU A 242 -25.61 -12.33 16.43
N GLY A 243 -26.44 -13.20 15.89
CA GLY A 243 -27.88 -13.25 16.20
C GLY A 243 -28.71 -12.14 15.53
N TYR A 244 -28.29 -11.65 14.37
CA TYR A 244 -29.09 -10.74 13.56
C TYR A 244 -29.50 -11.38 12.21
N THR A 245 -30.57 -10.88 11.62
CA THR A 245 -30.98 -11.28 10.27
C THR A 245 -30.29 -10.37 9.26
N PRO A 246 -29.35 -10.89 8.45
CA PRO A 246 -28.64 -10.06 7.49
C PRO A 246 -29.56 -9.63 6.34
N LEU A 247 -29.26 -8.46 5.76
CA LEU A 247 -29.89 -8.01 4.52
C LEU A 247 -29.56 -9.00 3.39
N SER A 248 -30.53 -9.21 2.50
CA SER A 248 -30.27 -10.00 1.29
C SER A 248 -29.49 -9.18 0.27
N GLN A 249 -28.70 -9.84 -0.56
CA GLN A 249 -27.96 -9.15 -1.63
C GLN A 249 -28.88 -8.41 -2.61
N ASP A 250 -30.09 -8.95 -2.86
CA ASP A 250 -31.09 -8.34 -3.73
C ASP A 250 -31.72 -7.07 -3.13
N SER A 251 -31.58 -6.83 -1.83
CA SER A 251 -32.06 -5.62 -1.16
C SER A 251 -31.05 -4.48 -1.17
N ILE A 252 -29.84 -4.70 -1.68
CA ILE A 252 -28.78 -3.70 -1.76
C ILE A 252 -28.75 -3.10 -3.17
N GLN A 253 -28.84 -1.79 -3.26
CA GLN A 253 -28.55 -1.06 -4.48
C GLN A 253 -27.08 -0.64 -4.47
N TRP A 254 -26.28 -1.24 -5.35
CA TRP A 254 -24.85 -0.96 -5.49
C TRP A 254 -24.65 0.25 -6.41
N GLU A 255 -24.26 1.38 -5.85
CA GLU A 255 -23.87 2.57 -6.61
C GLU A 255 -22.38 2.51 -6.94
N LYS A 256 -22.06 2.45 -8.25
CA LYS A 256 -20.67 2.51 -8.70
C LYS A 256 -20.15 3.94 -8.67
N VAL A 257 -19.05 4.17 -7.97
CA VAL A 257 -18.35 5.45 -7.94
C VAL A 257 -17.62 5.66 -9.27
N GLU A 258 -17.83 6.82 -9.90
CA GLU A 258 -17.24 7.11 -11.23
C GLU A 258 -15.72 7.28 -11.20
N GLN A 259 -15.18 7.80 -10.09
CA GLN A 259 -13.75 8.04 -9.93
C GLN A 259 -12.98 6.74 -9.76
N PRO A 260 -11.83 6.57 -10.46
CA PRO A 260 -11.03 5.37 -10.35
C PRO A 260 -10.51 5.16 -8.91
N PHE A 261 -10.43 3.90 -8.49
CA PHE A 261 -9.83 3.53 -7.22
C PHE A 261 -8.51 2.81 -7.44
N TYR A 262 -7.44 3.36 -6.85
CA TYR A 262 -6.12 2.72 -6.77
C TYR A 262 -5.73 2.62 -5.30
N GLY A 263 -5.65 1.41 -4.80
CA GLY A 263 -5.39 1.13 -3.40
C GLY A 263 -3.93 1.20 -2.99
N THR A 264 -3.68 0.76 -1.78
CA THR A 264 -2.37 0.86 -1.11
C THR A 264 -1.29 -0.01 -1.74
N LEU A 265 -1.65 -1.17 -2.31
CA LEU A 265 -0.68 -2.02 -3.00
C LEU A 265 -0.15 -1.34 -4.27
N TYR A 266 -1.03 -0.69 -5.03
CA TYR A 266 -0.59 0.10 -6.18
C TYR A 266 0.36 1.21 -5.79
N SER A 267 0.15 1.88 -4.67
CA SER A 267 1.05 2.94 -4.18
C SER A 267 2.46 2.45 -3.89
N LYS A 268 2.61 1.17 -3.53
CA LYS A 268 3.90 0.51 -3.30
C LYS A 268 4.52 -0.07 -4.58
N ALA A 269 3.73 -0.24 -5.65
CA ALA A 269 4.12 -1.00 -6.85
C ALA A 269 3.55 -0.38 -8.14
N ILE A 270 3.83 0.90 -8.35
CA ILE A 270 3.28 1.70 -9.46
C ILE A 270 3.78 1.16 -10.80
N THR A 271 2.84 0.90 -11.73
CA THR A 271 3.09 0.50 -13.13
C THR A 271 2.30 1.34 -14.11
N PHE A 272 2.71 1.40 -15.39
CA PHE A 272 2.01 2.16 -16.41
C PHE A 272 0.67 1.55 -16.85
N GLY A 273 0.51 0.24 -16.71
CA GLY A 273 -0.61 -0.51 -17.28
C GLY A 273 -1.68 -0.92 -16.29
N GLN A 274 -1.51 -0.61 -15.01
CA GLN A 274 -2.45 -1.04 -13.97
C GLN A 274 -3.82 -0.43 -14.19
N GLN A 275 -4.85 -1.28 -14.17
CA GLN A 275 -6.23 -0.83 -14.22
C GLN A 275 -6.73 -0.55 -12.81
N PRO A 276 -7.55 0.50 -12.63
CA PRO A 276 -8.17 0.76 -11.33
C PRO A 276 -9.18 -0.30 -10.97
N ASP A 277 -9.49 -0.37 -9.69
CA ASP A 277 -10.63 -1.11 -9.18
C ASP A 277 -11.92 -0.30 -9.30
N ASP A 278 -13.03 -1.02 -9.35
CA ASP A 278 -14.36 -0.45 -9.18
C ASP A 278 -14.65 -0.29 -7.68
N PHE A 279 -15.08 0.89 -7.29
CA PHE A 279 -15.49 1.18 -5.92
C PHE A 279 -17.00 1.39 -5.87
N TYR A 280 -17.68 0.85 -4.87
CA TYR A 280 -19.13 0.89 -4.75
C TYR A 280 -19.58 1.46 -3.41
N LEU A 281 -20.76 2.09 -3.39
CA LEU A 281 -21.50 2.41 -2.17
C LEU A 281 -22.74 1.52 -2.10
N PRO A 282 -22.97 0.77 -1.01
CA PRO A 282 -24.17 -0.03 -0.82
C PRO A 282 -25.30 0.82 -0.24
N HIS A 283 -26.41 0.93 -0.95
CA HIS A 283 -27.62 1.59 -0.48
C HIS A 283 -28.69 0.58 -0.12
N PHE A 284 -29.44 0.80 0.95
CA PHE A 284 -30.45 -0.10 1.46
C PHE A 284 -31.65 0.66 2.04
N GLU A 285 -32.81 0.02 2.08
CA GLU A 285 -34.04 0.61 2.64
C GLU A 285 -33.84 0.94 4.13
N GLY A 286 -34.13 2.17 4.51
CA GLY A 286 -34.02 2.68 5.88
C GLY A 286 -32.67 3.36 6.20
N GLU A 287 -31.70 3.39 5.27
CA GLU A 287 -30.43 4.07 5.51
C GLU A 287 -30.62 5.58 5.78
N GLU A 288 -31.67 6.16 5.19
CA GLU A 288 -32.00 7.58 5.36
C GLU A 288 -32.44 7.96 6.81
N ALA A 289 -32.71 6.97 7.64
CA ALA A 289 -33.02 7.16 9.05
C ALA A 289 -31.78 7.11 9.95
N ILE A 290 -30.63 6.73 9.38
CA ILE A 290 -29.37 6.61 10.12
C ILE A 290 -28.65 7.94 10.11
N THR A 291 -28.24 8.39 11.29
CA THR A 291 -27.47 9.63 11.48
C THR A 291 -26.17 9.33 12.20
N GLN A 292 -25.12 10.04 11.85
CA GLN A 292 -23.82 9.99 12.55
C GLN A 292 -23.65 11.25 13.39
N THR A 293 -23.35 11.10 14.66
CA THR A 293 -23.01 12.22 15.54
C THR A 293 -21.53 12.15 15.91
N LEU A 294 -20.78 13.16 15.50
CA LEU A 294 -19.35 13.28 15.79
C LEU A 294 -19.10 13.72 17.23
N VAL A 295 -17.91 13.44 17.74
CA VAL A 295 -17.47 13.91 19.08
C VAL A 295 -17.57 15.43 19.25
N THR A 296 -17.50 16.19 18.17
CA THR A 296 -17.70 17.65 18.14
C THR A 296 -19.15 18.08 18.40
N GLY A 297 -20.10 17.14 18.33
CA GLY A 297 -21.54 17.38 18.39
C GLY A 297 -22.18 17.68 17.03
N ASP A 298 -21.41 17.68 15.95
CA ASP A 298 -21.95 17.81 14.60
C ASP A 298 -22.70 16.54 14.19
N VAL A 299 -23.84 16.72 13.52
CA VAL A 299 -24.68 15.62 13.04
C VAL A 299 -24.61 15.55 11.52
N LYS A 300 -24.39 14.36 10.98
CA LYS A 300 -24.45 14.04 9.56
C LYS A 300 -25.63 13.10 9.30
N ASP A 301 -26.50 13.47 8.36
CA ASP A 301 -27.68 12.69 7.96
C ASP A 301 -27.36 11.71 6.81
N SER A 302 -26.17 11.17 6.81
CA SER A 302 -25.71 10.19 5.79
C SER A 302 -24.58 9.34 6.35
N LEU A 303 -24.55 8.09 5.95
CA LEU A 303 -23.41 7.17 6.17
C LEU A 303 -22.22 7.51 5.26
N TYR A 304 -22.46 8.28 4.20
CA TYR A 304 -21.47 8.57 3.16
C TYR A 304 -21.11 10.06 3.15
N TRP A 305 -19.82 10.29 2.93
CA TRP A 305 -19.21 11.62 2.82
C TRP A 305 -18.66 11.78 1.41
N ASP A 306 -19.49 12.30 0.51
CA ASP A 306 -19.25 12.36 -0.93
C ASP A 306 -17.98 13.13 -1.31
N GLU A 307 -17.59 14.12 -0.48
CA GLU A 307 -16.36 14.90 -0.66
C GLU A 307 -15.10 14.04 -0.69
N TYR A 308 -15.10 12.87 -0.05
CA TYR A 308 -13.97 11.94 -0.05
C TYR A 308 -13.93 11.03 -1.27
N LEU A 309 -15.01 10.88 -2.02
CA LEU A 309 -15.04 10.05 -3.22
C LEU A 309 -14.10 10.53 -4.32
N THR A 310 -13.74 11.81 -4.32
CA THR A 310 -12.77 12.39 -5.25
C THR A 310 -11.32 12.25 -4.79
N GLN A 311 -11.11 11.87 -3.52
CA GLN A 311 -9.79 11.67 -2.94
C GLN A 311 -9.24 10.28 -3.25
N LYS A 312 -7.95 10.06 -3.03
CA LYS A 312 -7.32 8.77 -3.21
C LYS A 312 -7.84 7.73 -2.23
N ASP A 313 -7.92 8.09 -0.96
CA ASP A 313 -8.49 7.25 0.08
C ASP A 313 -10.02 7.37 0.08
N LYS A 314 -10.66 6.50 -0.72
CA LYS A 314 -12.12 6.44 -0.80
C LYS A 314 -12.79 5.78 0.41
N TYR A 315 -12.03 5.07 1.25
CA TYR A 315 -12.60 4.46 2.46
C TYR A 315 -13.09 5.53 3.44
N THR A 316 -12.48 6.71 3.43
CA THR A 316 -12.94 7.85 4.23
C THR A 316 -14.34 8.34 3.84
N SER A 317 -14.88 7.93 2.68
CA SER A 317 -16.28 8.20 2.35
C SER A 317 -17.26 7.49 3.28
N PHE A 318 -16.86 6.36 3.87
CA PHE A 318 -17.66 5.69 4.90
C PHE A 318 -17.45 6.39 6.24
N LEU A 319 -18.51 6.97 6.78
CA LEU A 319 -18.53 7.64 8.09
C LEU A 319 -17.52 8.78 8.23
N GLY A 320 -16.97 9.32 7.13
CA GLY A 320 -15.99 10.42 7.15
C GLY A 320 -14.59 10.06 7.63
N GLY A 321 -14.27 8.77 7.71
CA GLY A 321 -12.95 8.26 8.11
C GLY A 321 -12.82 8.04 9.62
N ASN A 322 -11.60 8.21 10.15
CA ASN A 322 -11.28 7.90 11.54
C ASN A 322 -11.54 9.11 12.46
N HIS A 323 -12.57 9.03 13.28
CA HIS A 323 -12.88 10.01 14.32
C HIS A 323 -12.52 9.47 15.70
N ALA A 324 -12.37 10.38 16.68
CA ALA A 324 -12.04 9.99 18.05
C ALA A 324 -13.18 9.20 18.71
N CYS A 325 -14.41 9.54 18.39
CA CYS A 325 -15.64 8.86 18.83
C CYS A 325 -16.80 9.33 17.97
N ASP A 326 -17.63 8.39 17.53
CA ASP A 326 -18.86 8.63 16.79
C ASP A 326 -19.99 7.83 17.42
N VAL A 327 -21.23 8.33 17.23
CA VAL A 327 -22.47 7.61 17.57
C VAL A 327 -23.30 7.51 16.29
N ILE A 328 -23.68 6.30 15.94
CA ILE A 328 -24.49 5.97 14.78
C ILE A 328 -25.86 5.46 15.24
#